data_4915a4e5b24e58434fb1cfae1b2e7e50
#
_entry.id   4915a4e5b24e58434fb1cfae1b2e7e50
#
_cell.length_a   1.000
_cell.length_b   1.000
_cell.length_c   1.000
_cell.angle_alpha   90.00
_cell.angle_beta   90.00
_cell.angle_gamma   90.00
#
_symmetry.space_group_name_H-M   'P 1'
#
loop_
_entity.id
_entity.type
_entity.pdbx_description
1 polymer ?
#
loop_
_entity_poly.entity_id
_entity_poly.type
_entity_poly.pdbx_seq_one_letter_code
_entity_poly.pdbx_strand_id
1 'polypeptide(L)'
;MKKAVIITAVLLLIAGVGGGVWLKTRLNAQAVAEVAQEQKQEQPKSKYDVGPPDAQEMLELVNQERAKVGAAPLKLDERLNASAQEKADDMQNRDYYDHKSPDGIEGYSLVFKHMPNKCRYASENLANILIPDSNSRNPISTWMSSTKGHREAILDKDYDLVGFGIAKDKYGNSLIVQHFCDLNQ
;
A
#
# COMPACT_ATOMS: atom_id res chain seq x y z
N MET A 1 -18.64 15.85 -19.85
CA MET A 1 -18.71 17.33 -20.05
C MET A 1 -17.94 17.96 -18.88
N LYS A 2 -16.78 18.55 -19.17
CA LYS A 2 -15.90 19.16 -18.15
C LYS A 2 -16.48 20.52 -17.77
N LYS A 3 -16.90 20.71 -16.51
CA LYS A 3 -17.27 22.03 -15.99
C LYS A 3 -15.99 22.77 -15.63
N ALA A 4 -15.63 23.75 -16.43
CA ALA A 4 -14.59 24.71 -16.12
C ALA A 4 -15.12 25.63 -15.01
N VAL A 5 -14.44 25.65 -13.87
CA VAL A 5 -14.68 26.64 -12.80
C VAL A 5 -13.91 27.90 -13.18
N ILE A 6 -14.63 28.93 -13.56
CA ILE A 6 -14.07 30.26 -13.86
C ILE A 6 -13.88 30.96 -12.50
N ILE A 7 -12.63 31.16 -12.10
CA ILE A 7 -12.28 31.96 -10.92
C ILE A 7 -12.30 33.43 -11.38
N THR A 8 -13.36 34.14 -11.03
CA THR A 8 -13.45 35.58 -11.24
C THR A 8 -12.78 36.30 -10.06
N ALA A 9 -11.57 36.77 -10.25
CA ALA A 9 -10.90 37.62 -9.29
C ALA A 9 -11.54 39.01 -9.33
N VAL A 10 -12.32 39.38 -8.30
CA VAL A 10 -12.83 40.72 -8.12
C VAL A 10 -11.75 41.58 -7.44
N LEU A 11 -11.06 42.38 -8.23
CA LEU A 11 -10.17 43.44 -7.75
C LEU A 11 -11.02 44.68 -7.42
N LEU A 12 -11.34 44.90 -6.14
CA LEU A 12 -11.89 46.15 -5.63
C LEU A 12 -10.73 47.05 -5.15
N LEU A 13 -10.40 48.05 -5.95
CA LEU A 13 -9.54 49.17 -5.56
C LEU A 13 -10.35 50.15 -4.70
N ILE A 14 -10.02 50.23 -3.40
CA ILE A 14 -10.46 51.35 -2.55
C ILE A 14 -9.22 51.98 -1.97
N ALA A 15 -8.99 53.24 -2.37
CA ALA A 15 -8.00 54.11 -1.76
C ALA A 15 -8.56 54.68 -0.46
N GLY A 16 -7.81 54.52 0.62
CA GLY A 16 -8.19 55.03 1.94
C GLY A 16 -7.12 54.79 3.01
N VAL A 17 -6.68 55.87 3.59
CA VAL A 17 -5.54 56.13 4.46
C VAL A 17 -5.40 55.17 5.65
N GLY A 18 -4.19 54.69 5.86
CA GLY A 18 -3.54 54.42 7.16
C GLY A 18 -3.96 53.23 8.05
N GLY A 19 -5.19 52.73 8.02
CA GLY A 19 -5.64 51.66 8.92
C GLY A 19 -6.11 50.38 8.19
N GLY A 20 -6.33 50.49 6.88
CA GLY A 20 -6.97 49.44 6.07
C GLY A 20 -6.05 48.33 5.59
N VAL A 21 -4.73 48.55 5.57
CA VAL A 21 -3.78 47.57 5.01
C VAL A 21 -3.62 46.33 5.90
N TRP A 22 -3.64 46.53 7.23
CA TRP A 22 -3.49 45.42 8.19
C TRP A 22 -4.74 44.51 8.25
N LEU A 23 -5.92 45.08 8.07
CA LEU A 23 -7.17 44.31 8.07
C LEU A 23 -7.32 43.52 6.74
N LYS A 24 -6.93 44.15 5.62
CA LYS A 24 -6.94 43.47 4.29
C LYS A 24 -5.98 42.30 4.21
N THR A 25 -4.80 42.41 4.80
CA THR A 25 -3.84 41.29 4.81
C THR A 25 -4.30 40.12 5.66
N ARG A 26 -4.99 40.36 6.79
CA ARG A 26 -5.58 39.28 7.59
C ARG A 26 -6.76 38.59 6.90
N LEU A 27 -7.65 39.37 6.26
CA LEU A 27 -8.78 38.81 5.53
C LEU A 27 -8.33 38.00 4.30
N ASN A 28 -7.30 38.45 3.59
CA ASN A 28 -6.71 37.67 2.49
C ASN A 28 -6.00 36.40 2.99
N ALA A 29 -5.30 36.46 4.12
CA ALA A 29 -4.64 35.27 4.70
C ALA A 29 -5.66 34.24 5.20
N GLN A 30 -6.77 34.68 5.78
CA GLN A 30 -7.86 33.79 6.18
C GLN A 30 -8.59 33.19 4.97
N ALA A 31 -8.91 33.98 3.96
CA ALA A 31 -9.53 33.50 2.73
C ALA A 31 -8.61 32.51 1.96
N VAL A 32 -7.31 32.77 1.93
CA VAL A 32 -6.32 31.85 1.33
C VAL A 32 -6.20 30.55 2.16
N ALA A 33 -6.25 30.65 3.49
CA ALA A 33 -6.21 29.49 4.38
C ALA A 33 -7.52 28.66 4.28
N GLU A 34 -8.67 29.31 4.12
CA GLU A 34 -9.97 28.67 3.95
C GLU A 34 -10.07 27.98 2.58
N VAL A 35 -9.61 28.63 1.50
CA VAL A 35 -9.48 28.03 0.16
C VAL A 35 -8.45 26.91 0.14
N ALA A 36 -7.35 27.00 0.91
CA ALA A 36 -6.38 25.93 1.03
C ALA A 36 -6.90 24.73 1.86
N GLN A 37 -7.81 24.97 2.79
CA GLN A 37 -8.51 23.92 3.54
C GLN A 37 -9.63 23.26 2.69
N GLU A 38 -10.33 24.04 1.85
CA GLU A 38 -11.38 23.54 0.96
C GLU A 38 -10.79 22.76 -0.22
N GLN A 39 -9.53 23.02 -0.61
CA GLN A 39 -8.84 22.28 -1.65
C GLN A 39 -8.22 20.96 -1.17
N LYS A 40 -8.31 20.61 0.10
CA LYS A 40 -8.16 19.24 0.53
C LYS A 40 -9.43 18.44 0.17
N GLN A 41 -9.81 18.51 -1.12
CA GLN A 41 -10.84 17.65 -1.68
C GLN A 41 -10.36 16.22 -1.46
N GLU A 42 -11.09 15.50 -0.63
CA GLU A 42 -10.95 14.06 -0.49
C GLU A 42 -11.00 13.47 -1.90
N GLN A 43 -9.87 13.01 -2.41
CA GLN A 43 -9.86 12.34 -3.69
C GLN A 43 -10.86 11.17 -3.58
N PRO A 44 -11.70 10.94 -4.59
CA PRO A 44 -12.64 9.84 -4.54
C PRO A 44 -11.87 8.56 -4.25
N LYS A 45 -12.25 7.87 -3.15
CA LYS A 45 -11.62 6.61 -2.75
C LYS A 45 -11.67 5.64 -3.92
N SER A 46 -10.53 5.08 -4.27
CA SER A 46 -10.48 4.04 -5.28
C SER A 46 -11.01 2.73 -4.69
N LYS A 47 -11.32 1.73 -5.55
CA LYS A 47 -11.74 0.41 -5.08
C LYS A 47 -10.74 -0.22 -4.08
N TYR A 48 -9.46 0.13 -4.18
CA TYR A 48 -8.38 -0.39 -3.30
C TYR A 48 -8.29 0.26 -1.93
N ASP A 49 -9.03 1.35 -1.71
CA ASP A 49 -9.02 2.14 -0.46
C ASP A 49 -10.20 1.79 0.46
N VAL A 50 -11.02 0.82 0.07
CA VAL A 50 -12.23 0.39 0.79
C VAL A 50 -12.26 -1.12 0.98
N GLY A 51 -12.87 -1.59 2.06
CA GLY A 51 -12.98 -3.01 2.37
C GLY A 51 -11.69 -3.63 2.92
N PRO A 52 -11.74 -4.92 3.27
CA PRO A 52 -10.56 -5.66 3.72
C PRO A 52 -9.56 -5.87 2.57
N PRO A 53 -8.27 -6.15 2.88
CA PRO A 53 -7.29 -6.51 1.87
C PRO A 53 -7.75 -7.74 1.06
N ASP A 54 -7.55 -7.68 -0.25
CA ASP A 54 -7.87 -8.72 -1.22
C ASP A 54 -6.66 -9.07 -2.08
N ALA A 55 -6.40 -10.36 -2.29
CA ALA A 55 -5.20 -10.83 -3.00
C ALA A 55 -5.17 -10.38 -4.46
N GLN A 56 -6.30 -10.37 -5.15
CA GLN A 56 -6.38 -9.95 -6.54
C GLN A 56 -6.17 -8.44 -6.69
N GLU A 57 -6.73 -7.65 -5.79
CA GLU A 57 -6.51 -6.20 -5.77
C GLU A 57 -5.06 -5.86 -5.42
N MET A 58 -4.45 -6.57 -4.48
CA MET A 58 -3.02 -6.41 -4.15
C MET A 58 -2.13 -6.78 -5.33
N LEU A 59 -2.44 -7.86 -6.08
CA LEU A 59 -1.75 -8.21 -7.32
C LEU A 59 -1.82 -7.09 -8.36
N GLU A 60 -3.00 -6.52 -8.57
CA GLU A 60 -3.18 -5.41 -9.52
C GLU A 60 -2.29 -4.20 -9.13
N LEU A 61 -2.26 -3.84 -7.85
CA LEU A 61 -1.43 -2.75 -7.35
C LEU A 61 0.08 -3.04 -7.49
N VAL A 62 0.52 -4.24 -7.15
CA VAL A 62 1.91 -4.69 -7.36
C VAL A 62 2.30 -4.59 -8.83
N ASN A 63 1.46 -5.06 -9.73
CA ASN A 63 1.74 -5.03 -11.17
C ASN A 63 1.72 -3.61 -11.75
N GLN A 64 0.95 -2.68 -11.16
CA GLN A 64 1.03 -1.26 -11.50
C GLN A 64 2.40 -0.66 -11.12
N GLU A 65 2.96 -1.01 -9.95
CA GLU A 65 4.29 -0.56 -9.55
C GLU A 65 5.40 -1.18 -10.43
N ARG A 66 5.29 -2.47 -10.73
CA ARG A 66 6.23 -3.17 -11.62
C ARG A 66 6.26 -2.59 -13.02
N ALA A 67 5.10 -2.24 -13.58
CA ALA A 67 4.99 -1.61 -14.90
C ALA A 67 5.76 -0.28 -15.00
N LYS A 68 5.81 0.52 -13.91
CA LYS A 68 6.54 1.80 -13.87
C LYS A 68 8.04 1.65 -14.08
N VAL A 69 8.60 0.47 -13.80
CA VAL A 69 10.04 0.17 -13.93
C VAL A 69 10.32 -0.84 -15.06
N GLY A 70 9.33 -1.18 -15.87
CA GLY A 70 9.47 -2.12 -16.97
C GLY A 70 9.75 -3.57 -16.52
N ALA A 71 9.30 -3.94 -15.32
CA ALA A 71 9.31 -5.34 -14.88
C ALA A 71 8.07 -6.08 -15.41
N ALA A 72 8.23 -7.36 -15.74
CA ALA A 72 7.12 -8.21 -16.17
C ALA A 72 6.08 -8.35 -15.04
N PRO A 73 4.78 -8.43 -15.36
CA PRO A 73 3.76 -8.62 -14.35
C PRO A 73 3.90 -9.99 -13.68
N LEU A 74 3.74 -10.01 -12.34
CA LEU A 74 3.62 -11.25 -11.58
C LEU A 74 2.26 -11.90 -11.83
N LYS A 75 2.21 -13.22 -11.65
CA LYS A 75 0.98 -14.00 -11.68
C LYS A 75 0.66 -14.52 -10.27
N LEU A 76 -0.61 -14.47 -9.92
CA LEU A 76 -1.07 -15.09 -8.67
C LEU A 76 -0.99 -16.61 -8.78
N ASP A 77 -0.48 -17.29 -7.76
CA ASP A 77 -0.43 -18.74 -7.67
C ASP A 77 -1.07 -19.23 -6.37
N GLU A 78 -2.04 -20.13 -6.47
CA GLU A 78 -2.79 -20.66 -5.33
C GLU A 78 -1.90 -21.36 -4.28
N ARG A 79 -0.80 -21.96 -4.71
CA ARG A 79 0.16 -22.61 -3.79
C ARG A 79 0.96 -21.57 -3.01
N LEU A 80 1.27 -20.42 -3.64
CA LEU A 80 1.88 -19.29 -2.94
C LEU A 80 0.88 -18.62 -2.01
N ASN A 81 -0.39 -18.50 -2.40
CA ASN A 81 -1.44 -18.05 -1.47
C ASN A 81 -1.50 -18.99 -0.25
N ALA A 82 -1.48 -20.31 -0.46
CA ALA A 82 -1.50 -21.27 0.64
C ALA A 82 -0.27 -21.15 1.54
N SER A 83 0.93 -20.95 0.97
CA SER A 83 2.15 -20.78 1.76
C SER A 83 2.16 -19.47 2.56
N ALA A 84 1.69 -18.38 1.97
CA ALA A 84 1.56 -17.09 2.63
C ALA A 84 0.47 -17.12 3.72
N GLN A 85 -0.64 -17.81 3.46
CA GLN A 85 -1.70 -17.98 4.44
C GLN A 85 -1.23 -18.81 5.64
N GLU A 86 -0.49 -19.91 5.41
CA GLU A 86 0.11 -20.70 6.50
C GLU A 86 0.99 -19.81 7.41
N LYS A 87 1.79 -18.93 6.83
CA LYS A 87 2.61 -17.97 7.60
C LYS A 87 1.75 -16.97 8.37
N ALA A 88 0.72 -16.41 7.74
CA ALA A 88 -0.18 -15.46 8.38
C ALA A 88 -0.93 -16.09 9.56
N ASP A 89 -1.41 -17.31 9.38
CA ASP A 89 -2.10 -18.09 10.42
C ASP A 89 -1.15 -18.47 11.57
N ASP A 90 0.10 -18.81 11.27
CA ASP A 90 1.10 -19.12 12.30
C ASP A 90 1.40 -17.87 13.15
N MET A 91 1.56 -16.71 12.52
CA MET A 91 1.73 -15.43 13.24
C MET A 91 0.53 -15.11 14.13
N GLN A 92 -0.70 -15.29 13.62
CA GLN A 92 -1.93 -15.09 14.39
C GLN A 92 -2.02 -16.03 15.57
N ASN A 93 -1.86 -17.34 15.33
CA ASN A 93 -2.12 -18.38 16.32
C ASN A 93 -1.09 -18.38 17.46
N ARG A 94 0.14 -17.95 17.16
CA ARG A 94 1.27 -17.95 18.10
C ARG A 94 1.63 -16.56 18.61
N ASP A 95 0.85 -15.53 18.22
CA ASP A 95 0.94 -14.12 18.65
C ASP A 95 2.35 -13.54 18.46
N TYR A 96 2.89 -13.60 17.23
CA TYR A 96 4.16 -12.98 16.88
C TYR A 96 4.07 -12.27 15.50
N TYR A 97 5.02 -11.38 15.23
CA TYR A 97 5.15 -10.70 13.94
C TYR A 97 6.64 -10.61 13.58
N ASP A 98 7.13 -11.58 12.82
CA ASP A 98 8.53 -11.70 12.40
C ASP A 98 8.59 -12.61 11.17
N HIS A 99 9.64 -12.44 10.34
CA HIS A 99 9.97 -13.36 9.25
C HIS A 99 10.27 -14.77 9.76
N LYS A 100 10.94 -14.87 10.88
CA LYS A 100 11.28 -16.14 11.52
C LYS A 100 10.23 -16.53 12.56
N SER A 101 9.77 -17.78 12.49
CA SER A 101 8.86 -18.31 13.51
C SER A 101 9.57 -18.50 14.85
N PRO A 102 8.83 -18.64 15.97
CA PRO A 102 9.43 -18.97 17.27
C PRO A 102 10.27 -20.27 17.28
N ASP A 103 10.04 -21.18 16.31
CA ASP A 103 10.84 -22.40 16.13
C ASP A 103 12.07 -22.17 15.24
N GLY A 104 12.30 -20.94 14.79
CA GLY A 104 13.46 -20.58 13.96
C GLY A 104 13.27 -20.84 12.46
N ILE A 105 12.06 -21.13 12.00
CA ILE A 105 11.74 -21.38 10.60
C ILE A 105 11.50 -20.05 9.87
N GLU A 106 12.24 -19.83 8.78
CA GLU A 106 12.06 -18.64 7.92
C GLU A 106 10.74 -18.75 7.13
N GLY A 107 9.92 -17.69 7.13
CA GLY A 107 8.60 -17.70 6.49
C GLY A 107 8.65 -18.03 5.00
N TYR A 108 9.60 -17.44 4.26
CA TYR A 108 9.76 -17.74 2.84
C TYR A 108 10.04 -19.23 2.53
N SER A 109 10.54 -19.99 3.51
CA SER A 109 10.82 -21.43 3.32
C SER A 109 9.54 -22.24 3.11
N LEU A 110 8.38 -21.72 3.53
CA LEU A 110 7.07 -22.32 3.26
C LEU A 110 6.76 -22.35 1.77
N VAL A 111 7.32 -21.45 0.97
CA VAL A 111 7.21 -21.50 -0.49
C VAL A 111 7.73 -22.83 -1.03
N PHE A 112 8.91 -23.28 -0.58
CA PHE A 112 9.48 -24.55 -1.02
C PHE A 112 8.71 -25.77 -0.52
N LYS A 113 8.02 -25.65 0.63
CA LYS A 113 7.10 -26.68 1.15
C LYS A 113 5.88 -26.84 0.24
N HIS A 114 5.27 -25.73 -0.20
CA HIS A 114 4.07 -25.73 -1.03
C HIS A 114 4.37 -25.91 -2.53
N MET A 115 5.58 -25.57 -2.96
CA MET A 115 6.03 -25.63 -4.36
C MET A 115 7.36 -26.40 -4.50
N PRO A 116 7.42 -27.68 -4.10
CA PRO A 116 8.66 -28.44 -4.11
C PRO A 116 9.27 -28.50 -5.53
N ASN A 117 10.55 -28.14 -5.64
CA ASN A 117 11.34 -28.13 -6.89
C ASN A 117 10.78 -27.22 -8.00
N LYS A 118 9.95 -26.21 -7.67
CA LYS A 118 9.40 -25.27 -8.64
C LYS A 118 10.04 -23.90 -8.58
N CYS A 119 10.44 -23.45 -7.39
CA CYS A 119 11.06 -22.16 -7.19
C CYS A 119 12.57 -22.30 -7.03
N ARG A 120 13.32 -21.47 -7.73
CA ARG A 120 14.78 -21.30 -7.58
C ARG A 120 15.07 -20.43 -6.36
N TYR A 121 14.35 -19.33 -6.26
CA TYR A 121 14.41 -18.39 -5.15
C TYR A 121 13.02 -18.04 -4.66
N ALA A 122 12.93 -17.69 -3.39
CA ALA A 122 11.72 -17.20 -2.76
C ALA A 122 12.06 -16.06 -1.81
N SER A 123 11.13 -15.14 -1.63
CA SER A 123 11.20 -14.09 -0.61
C SER A 123 9.85 -13.81 0.01
N GLU A 124 9.88 -13.02 1.08
CA GLU A 124 8.70 -12.69 1.86
C GLU A 124 8.68 -11.19 2.18
N ASN A 125 7.51 -10.58 2.02
CA ASN A 125 7.18 -9.29 2.62
C ASN A 125 6.11 -9.49 3.69
N LEU A 126 6.25 -8.78 4.81
CA LEU A 126 5.28 -8.74 5.89
C LEU A 126 4.73 -7.32 6.08
N ALA A 127 3.44 -7.23 6.40
CA ALA A 127 2.83 -5.98 6.87
C ALA A 127 1.85 -6.26 8.01
N ASN A 128 1.88 -5.38 9.03
CA ASN A 128 0.82 -5.29 10.04
C ASN A 128 0.11 -3.95 9.82
N ILE A 129 -1.11 -3.99 9.31
CA ILE A 129 -1.90 -2.81 8.97
C ILE A 129 -2.96 -2.59 10.04
N LEU A 130 -2.85 -1.46 10.72
CA LEU A 130 -3.77 -1.08 11.79
C LEU A 130 -5.17 -0.79 11.24
N ILE A 131 -6.19 -1.14 12.00
CA ILE A 131 -7.55 -0.64 11.77
C ILE A 131 -7.61 0.86 12.16
N PRO A 132 -8.37 1.73 11.42
CA PRO A 132 -9.30 1.41 10.32
C PRO A 132 -8.68 1.31 8.92
N ASP A 133 -7.35 1.41 8.78
CA ASP A 133 -6.66 1.57 7.49
C ASP A 133 -6.41 0.24 6.76
N SER A 134 -7.03 -0.84 7.21
CA SER A 134 -6.84 -2.17 6.62
C SER A 134 -7.59 -2.31 5.30
N ASN A 135 -6.89 -2.07 4.19
CA ASN A 135 -7.38 -2.21 2.81
C ASN A 135 -6.24 -2.72 1.90
N SER A 136 -6.54 -2.98 0.61
CA SER A 136 -5.57 -3.56 -0.34
C SER A 136 -4.41 -2.62 -0.68
N ARG A 137 -4.59 -1.28 -0.62
CA ARG A 137 -3.56 -0.29 -0.96
C ARG A 137 -2.49 -0.16 0.12
N ASN A 138 -2.87 -0.21 1.40
CA ASN A 138 -1.98 0.16 2.49
C ASN A 138 -0.76 -0.76 2.64
N PRO A 139 -0.85 -2.10 2.54
CA PRO A 139 0.34 -2.95 2.54
C PRO A 139 1.27 -2.63 1.37
N ILE A 140 0.73 -2.43 0.15
CA ILE A 140 1.54 -2.11 -1.02
C ILE A 140 2.26 -0.76 -0.86
N SER A 141 1.55 0.27 -0.39
CA SER A 141 2.15 1.59 -0.12
C SER A 141 3.25 1.51 0.95
N THR A 142 3.04 0.72 2.00
CA THR A 142 4.00 0.49 3.07
C THR A 142 5.26 -0.17 2.52
N TRP A 143 5.13 -1.23 1.74
CA TRP A 143 6.27 -1.93 1.13
C TRP A 143 7.00 -1.06 0.11
N MET A 144 6.27 -0.32 -0.74
CA MET A 144 6.87 0.56 -1.75
C MET A 144 7.60 1.77 -1.17
N SER A 145 7.26 2.22 0.03
CA SER A 145 7.98 3.27 0.75
C SER A 145 9.14 2.76 1.61
N SER A 146 9.31 1.45 1.72
CA SER A 146 10.33 0.82 2.55
C SER A 146 11.73 0.95 1.94
N THR A 147 12.72 1.11 2.82
CA THR A 147 14.16 1.03 2.50
C THR A 147 14.81 -0.25 3.04
N LYS A 148 14.00 -1.25 3.41
CA LYS A 148 14.44 -2.49 4.05
C LYS A 148 14.26 -3.74 3.16
N GLY A 149 14.26 -3.57 1.83
CA GLY A 149 14.17 -4.68 0.89
C GLY A 149 12.76 -5.02 0.39
N HIS A 150 11.69 -4.54 1.03
CA HIS A 150 10.32 -4.87 0.59
C HIS A 150 10.00 -4.34 -0.81
N ARG A 151 10.41 -3.09 -1.09
CA ARG A 151 10.25 -2.48 -2.40
C ARG A 151 11.05 -3.23 -3.47
N GLU A 152 12.28 -3.58 -3.14
CA GLU A 152 13.19 -4.30 -4.02
C GLU A 152 12.59 -5.66 -4.40
N ALA A 153 12.01 -6.40 -3.45
CA ALA A 153 11.33 -7.66 -3.71
C ALA A 153 10.13 -7.49 -4.67
N ILE A 154 9.31 -6.44 -4.50
CA ILE A 154 8.20 -6.16 -5.41
C ILE A 154 8.68 -5.87 -6.82
N LEU A 155 9.79 -5.15 -6.98
CA LEU A 155 10.30 -4.69 -8.26
C LEU A 155 11.32 -5.63 -8.90
N ASP A 156 11.70 -6.70 -8.22
CA ASP A 156 12.66 -7.68 -8.71
C ASP A 156 12.13 -8.36 -9.98
N LYS A 157 12.94 -8.30 -11.05
CA LYS A 157 12.56 -8.79 -12.38
C LYS A 157 12.62 -10.31 -12.51
N ASP A 158 13.28 -10.97 -11.57
CA ASP A 158 13.49 -12.42 -11.59
C ASP A 158 12.27 -13.18 -11.05
N TYR A 159 11.41 -12.53 -10.25
CA TYR A 159 10.19 -13.17 -9.77
C TYR A 159 9.11 -13.25 -10.86
N ASP A 160 8.47 -14.43 -10.95
CA ASP A 160 7.38 -14.75 -11.86
C ASP A 160 6.01 -14.80 -11.16
N LEU A 161 6.00 -15.34 -9.94
CA LEU A 161 4.78 -15.64 -9.19
C LEU A 161 4.75 -14.92 -7.85
N VAL A 162 3.53 -14.65 -7.39
CA VAL A 162 3.25 -14.06 -6.08
C VAL A 162 2.05 -14.75 -5.45
N GLY A 163 2.01 -14.77 -4.12
CA GLY A 163 0.83 -15.15 -3.34
C GLY A 163 0.70 -14.27 -2.12
N PHE A 164 -0.52 -14.19 -1.60
CA PHE A 164 -0.86 -13.39 -0.43
C PHE A 164 -1.60 -14.23 0.61
N GLY A 165 -1.24 -14.01 1.89
CA GLY A 165 -1.94 -14.53 3.05
C GLY A 165 -2.40 -13.39 3.95
N ILE A 166 -3.58 -13.52 4.54
CA ILE A 166 -4.20 -12.47 5.34
C ILE A 166 -4.79 -13.10 6.59
N ALA A 167 -4.35 -12.62 7.75
CA ALA A 167 -4.90 -13.01 9.06
C ALA A 167 -5.15 -11.76 9.91
N LYS A 168 -5.59 -11.92 11.14
CA LYS A 168 -5.78 -10.84 12.11
C LYS A 168 -4.91 -11.06 13.33
N ASP A 169 -4.29 -10.00 13.84
CA ASP A 169 -3.69 -10.07 15.17
C ASP A 169 -4.77 -10.02 16.28
N LYS A 170 -4.37 -10.18 17.52
CA LYS A 170 -5.27 -10.12 18.69
C LYS A 170 -5.96 -8.77 18.88
N TYR A 171 -5.53 -7.72 18.21
CA TYR A 171 -6.14 -6.40 18.24
C TYR A 171 -7.05 -6.14 17.05
N GLY A 172 -7.15 -7.09 16.10
CA GLY A 172 -7.94 -6.99 14.89
C GLY A 172 -7.22 -6.33 13.71
N ASN A 173 -5.94 -5.97 13.85
CA ASN A 173 -5.13 -5.46 12.75
C ASN A 173 -4.86 -6.54 11.72
N SER A 174 -4.65 -6.17 10.46
CA SER A 174 -4.36 -7.15 9.41
C SER A 174 -2.89 -7.53 9.39
N LEU A 175 -2.60 -8.80 9.61
CA LEU A 175 -1.34 -9.44 9.30
C LEU A 175 -1.36 -9.87 7.84
N ILE A 176 -0.46 -9.32 7.03
CA ILE A 176 -0.42 -9.59 5.59
C ILE A 176 0.94 -10.13 5.23
N VAL A 177 0.93 -11.26 4.55
CA VAL A 177 2.12 -11.94 4.03
C VAL A 177 2.08 -11.90 2.51
N GLN A 178 3.21 -11.58 1.89
CA GLN A 178 3.41 -11.69 0.45
C GLN A 178 4.60 -12.61 0.21
N HIS A 179 4.37 -13.72 -0.49
CA HIS A 179 5.41 -14.64 -0.91
C HIS A 179 5.67 -14.52 -2.40
N PHE A 180 6.94 -14.58 -2.77
CA PHE A 180 7.39 -14.54 -4.16
C PHE A 180 8.10 -15.83 -4.54
N CYS A 181 8.05 -16.15 -5.82
CA CYS A 181 8.77 -17.28 -6.41
C CYS A 181 9.37 -16.88 -7.76
N ASP A 182 10.67 -17.13 -7.90
CA ASP A 182 11.38 -17.20 -9.16
C ASP A 182 11.34 -18.67 -9.63
N LEU A 183 10.73 -18.92 -10.78
CA LEU A 183 10.53 -20.28 -11.27
C LEU A 183 11.85 -20.91 -11.76
N ASN A 184 12.02 -22.19 -11.49
CA ASN A 184 13.02 -22.98 -12.20
C ASN A 184 12.62 -23.03 -13.69
N GLN A 185 13.47 -22.48 -14.57
CA GLN A 185 13.31 -22.57 -16.02
C GLN A 185 13.69 -23.96 -16.53
#